data_68152e95708ab480462ea59223074c89
#
_entry.id   68152e95708ab480462ea59223074c89
#
_cell.length_a   1.000
_cell.length_b   1.000
_cell.length_c   1.000
_cell.angle_alpha   90.00
_cell.angle_beta   90.00
_cell.angle_gamma   90.00
#
_symmetry.space_group_name_H-M   'P 1'
#
loop_
_entity.id
_entity.type
_entity.pdbx_description
1 polymer ?
#
loop_
_entity_poly.entity_id
_entity_poly.type
_entity_poly.pdbx_seq_one_letter_code
_entity_poly.pdbx_strand_id
1 'polypeptide(L)'
;MGFDLAEDELQTPARAAARELRGKRVFALVMSGVVPDLDGLELVGEGAEAVLVGGCDETVEPNQVFRYMNLARAFAEIQLGAELYCLHKNRWWQTSRGPLLDAGAFVAGLEYATGVDAVVLGKPSPAYFAAALEALGAEPERTWLVGDDVESDVRAAQLFGMQTAFVRTGKFRPDTLDGLDVVPDVVLSSIADLPAWLESR
;
A
#
# COMPACT_ATOMS: atom_id res chain seq x y z
N MET A 1 -11.35 16.47 -0.13
CA MET A 1 -10.12 17.29 -0.11
C MET A 1 -10.13 18.38 -1.20
N GLY A 2 -11.06 18.36 -2.15
CA GLY A 2 -11.25 19.42 -3.15
C GLY A 2 -10.23 19.45 -4.29
N PHE A 3 -9.48 18.35 -4.48
CA PHE A 3 -8.69 18.18 -5.70
C PHE A 3 -9.62 17.78 -6.85
N ASP A 4 -9.46 18.45 -8.00
CA ASP A 4 -10.10 18.08 -9.26
C ASP A 4 -9.16 17.09 -9.97
N LEU A 5 -9.39 15.81 -9.76
CA LEU A 5 -8.58 14.71 -10.29
C LEU A 5 -9.42 13.85 -11.24
N ALA A 6 -8.86 13.55 -12.38
CA ALA A 6 -9.43 12.53 -13.27
C ALA A 6 -9.23 11.12 -12.70
N GLU A 7 -10.05 10.18 -13.10
CA GLU A 7 -10.00 8.82 -12.56
C GLU A 7 -8.69 8.09 -12.92
N ASP A 8 -8.10 8.38 -14.05
CA ASP A 8 -6.82 7.85 -14.54
C ASP A 8 -5.60 8.46 -13.82
N GLU A 9 -5.79 9.60 -13.11
CA GLU A 9 -4.78 10.18 -12.22
C GLU A 9 -4.75 9.50 -10.83
N LEU A 10 -5.70 8.59 -10.56
CA LEU A 10 -5.81 7.86 -9.30
C LEU A 10 -5.28 6.44 -9.44
N GLN A 11 -4.11 6.16 -8.86
CA GLN A 11 -3.58 4.81 -8.75
C GLN A 11 -3.70 4.32 -7.31
N THR A 12 -4.45 3.22 -7.12
CA THR A 12 -4.58 2.57 -5.82
C THR A 12 -3.96 1.16 -5.85
N PRO A 13 -3.47 0.65 -4.70
CA PRO A 13 -3.04 -0.74 -4.60
C PRO A 13 -4.16 -1.74 -4.95
N ALA A 14 -5.42 -1.38 -4.70
CA ALA A 14 -6.57 -2.21 -5.03
C ALA A 14 -6.75 -2.37 -6.55
N ARG A 15 -6.60 -1.28 -7.32
CA ARG A 15 -6.61 -1.35 -8.78
C ARG A 15 -5.43 -2.15 -9.35
N ALA A 16 -4.26 -2.08 -8.71
CA ALA A 16 -3.13 -2.93 -9.05
C ALA A 16 -3.46 -4.41 -8.78
N ALA A 17 -4.10 -4.72 -7.64
CA ALA A 17 -4.57 -6.06 -7.32
C ALA A 17 -5.60 -6.58 -8.35
N ALA A 18 -6.57 -5.74 -8.74
CA ALA A 18 -7.57 -6.11 -9.74
C ALA A 18 -6.95 -6.48 -11.11
N ARG A 19 -5.86 -5.83 -11.48
CA ARG A 19 -5.10 -6.16 -12.71
C ARG A 19 -4.31 -7.46 -12.58
N GLU A 20 -3.55 -7.59 -11.49
CA GLU A 20 -2.67 -8.75 -11.25
C GLU A 20 -3.45 -10.05 -11.04
N LEU A 21 -4.56 -9.97 -10.33
CA LEU A 21 -5.37 -11.14 -9.96
C LEU A 21 -6.53 -11.42 -10.92
N ARG A 22 -6.56 -10.75 -12.07
CA ARG A 22 -7.63 -10.92 -13.05
C ARG A 22 -7.80 -12.38 -13.47
N GLY A 23 -9.03 -12.86 -13.35
CA GLY A 23 -9.39 -14.23 -13.68
C GLY A 23 -9.08 -15.27 -12.61
N LYS A 24 -8.53 -14.87 -11.47
CA LYS A 24 -8.37 -15.73 -10.29
C LYS A 24 -9.58 -15.64 -9.37
N ARG A 25 -9.87 -16.72 -8.67
CA ARG A 25 -10.80 -16.74 -7.52
C ARG A 25 -10.07 -16.23 -6.28
N VAL A 26 -10.57 -15.16 -5.67
CA VAL A 26 -9.88 -14.42 -4.62
C VAL A 26 -10.66 -14.45 -3.30
N PHE A 27 -10.05 -14.94 -2.23
CA PHE A 27 -10.54 -14.74 -0.87
C PHE A 27 -9.96 -13.43 -0.34
N ALA A 28 -10.82 -12.42 -0.17
CA ALA A 28 -10.37 -11.07 0.17
C ALA A 28 -10.66 -10.71 1.63
N LEU A 29 -9.61 -10.31 2.36
CA LEU A 29 -9.66 -9.67 3.66
C LEU A 29 -9.42 -8.17 3.50
N VAL A 30 -10.43 -7.44 3.06
CA VAL A 30 -10.38 -6.02 2.73
C VAL A 30 -11.57 -5.27 3.34
N MET A 31 -11.42 -3.97 3.58
CA MET A 31 -12.55 -3.10 3.98
C MET A 31 -13.53 -2.96 2.82
N SER A 32 -14.81 -2.78 3.15
CA SER A 32 -15.89 -2.67 2.14
C SER A 32 -15.66 -1.53 1.13
N GLY A 33 -15.04 -0.43 1.57
CA GLY A 33 -14.67 0.69 0.70
C GLY A 33 -13.63 0.36 -0.37
N VAL A 34 -12.92 -0.76 -0.24
CA VAL A 34 -11.92 -1.23 -1.22
C VAL A 34 -12.57 -2.08 -2.32
N VAL A 35 -13.68 -2.74 -2.01
CA VAL A 35 -14.33 -3.71 -2.91
C VAL A 35 -14.66 -3.14 -4.31
N PRO A 36 -15.14 -1.90 -4.46
CA PRO A 36 -15.37 -1.31 -5.78
C PRO A 36 -14.14 -1.25 -6.67
N ASP A 37 -12.95 -1.06 -6.09
CA ASP A 37 -11.68 -1.02 -6.83
C ASP A 37 -11.16 -2.42 -7.23
N LEU A 38 -11.80 -3.49 -6.74
CA LEU A 38 -11.50 -4.89 -7.08
C LEU A 38 -12.40 -5.42 -8.22
N ASP A 39 -12.99 -4.54 -9.01
CA ASP A 39 -13.86 -4.92 -10.12
C ASP A 39 -13.15 -5.87 -11.10
N GLY A 40 -13.89 -6.87 -11.57
CA GLY A 40 -13.39 -7.92 -12.45
C GLY A 40 -12.70 -9.09 -11.75
N LEU A 41 -12.61 -9.10 -10.41
CA LEU A 41 -12.19 -10.28 -9.62
C LEU A 41 -13.39 -11.13 -9.23
N GLU A 42 -13.21 -12.45 -9.23
CA GLU A 42 -14.16 -13.40 -8.64
C GLU A 42 -13.90 -13.53 -7.14
N LEU A 43 -14.64 -12.76 -6.32
CA LEU A 43 -14.52 -12.84 -4.87
C LEU A 43 -15.28 -14.07 -4.35
N VAL A 44 -14.55 -14.96 -3.64
CA VAL A 44 -15.08 -16.25 -3.15
C VAL A 44 -14.94 -16.38 -1.64
N GLY A 45 -15.83 -17.17 -1.02
CA GLY A 45 -15.73 -17.56 0.38
C GLY A 45 -14.83 -18.78 0.61
N GLU A 46 -14.61 -19.61 -0.42
CA GLU A 46 -13.81 -20.85 -0.36
C GLU A 46 -13.30 -21.25 -1.75
N GLY A 47 -12.28 -22.10 -1.77
CA GLY A 47 -11.66 -22.57 -3.01
C GLY A 47 -10.93 -21.48 -3.76
N ALA A 48 -10.29 -20.58 -3.04
CA ALA A 48 -9.54 -19.46 -3.60
C ALA A 48 -8.23 -19.93 -4.25
N GLU A 49 -7.82 -19.22 -5.30
CA GLU A 49 -6.50 -19.36 -5.92
C GLU A 49 -5.54 -18.28 -5.39
N ALA A 50 -6.10 -17.22 -4.81
CA ALA A 50 -5.35 -16.16 -4.15
C ALA A 50 -6.07 -15.69 -2.87
N VAL A 51 -5.29 -15.38 -1.83
CA VAL A 51 -5.74 -14.66 -0.64
C VAL A 51 -5.22 -13.24 -0.74
N LEU A 52 -6.10 -12.23 -0.70
CA LEU A 52 -5.76 -10.82 -0.76
C LEU A 52 -6.02 -10.16 0.60
N VAL A 53 -5.00 -9.56 1.19
CA VAL A 53 -5.10 -8.82 2.45
C VAL A 53 -4.95 -7.33 2.18
N GLY A 54 -5.95 -6.54 2.61
CA GLY A 54 -5.96 -5.08 2.45
C GLY A 54 -5.61 -4.31 3.71
N GLY A 55 -5.82 -3.01 3.67
CA GLY A 55 -5.57 -2.09 4.78
C GLY A 55 -6.66 -2.11 5.86
N CYS A 56 -6.39 -1.37 6.93
CA CYS A 56 -7.34 -1.11 8.01
C CYS A 56 -7.84 0.34 7.95
N ASP A 57 -8.97 0.62 8.58
CA ASP A 57 -9.52 1.95 8.76
C ASP A 57 -9.82 2.25 10.24
N GLU A 58 -10.33 3.45 10.56
CA GLU A 58 -10.69 3.84 11.92
C GLU A 58 -12.09 3.38 12.36
N THR A 59 -12.80 2.62 11.54
CA THR A 59 -14.13 2.11 11.86
C THR A 59 -14.07 0.84 12.71
N VAL A 60 -15.20 0.20 12.92
CA VAL A 60 -15.28 -1.12 13.56
C VAL A 60 -15.12 -2.27 12.56
N GLU A 61 -15.08 -1.98 11.28
CA GLU A 61 -15.02 -2.97 10.21
C GLU A 61 -13.78 -3.87 10.28
N PRO A 62 -12.55 -3.38 10.63
CA PRO A 62 -11.38 -4.24 10.82
C PRO A 62 -11.61 -5.39 11.80
N ASN A 63 -12.40 -5.19 12.86
CA ASN A 63 -12.75 -6.25 13.82
C ASN A 63 -13.57 -7.37 13.18
N GLN A 64 -14.26 -7.10 12.08
CA GLN A 64 -15.05 -8.07 11.35
C GLN A 64 -14.26 -8.73 10.25
N VAL A 65 -13.47 -7.97 9.52
CA VAL A 65 -12.62 -8.48 8.44
C VAL A 65 -11.50 -9.36 9.00
N PHE A 66 -10.78 -8.89 10.03
CA PHE A 66 -9.63 -9.60 10.62
C PHE A 66 -9.99 -10.44 11.86
N ARG A 67 -11.25 -10.86 11.99
CA ARG A 67 -11.64 -11.81 13.05
C ARG A 67 -10.94 -13.15 12.83
N TYR A 68 -10.74 -13.90 13.94
CA TYR A 68 -10.05 -15.18 13.93
C TYR A 68 -10.54 -16.14 12.84
N MET A 69 -11.87 -16.28 12.66
CA MET A 69 -12.42 -17.23 11.69
C MET A 69 -12.06 -16.88 10.24
N ASN A 70 -11.96 -15.59 9.91
CA ASN A 70 -11.55 -15.16 8.57
C ASN A 70 -10.04 -15.36 8.36
N LEU A 71 -9.23 -15.08 9.38
CA LEU A 71 -7.78 -15.36 9.33
C LEU A 71 -7.50 -16.86 9.26
N ALA A 72 -8.24 -17.69 10.01
CA ALA A 72 -8.14 -19.15 9.94
C ALA A 72 -8.56 -19.68 8.56
N ARG A 73 -9.55 -19.04 7.91
CA ARG A 73 -9.93 -19.37 6.54
C ARG A 73 -8.83 -19.00 5.55
N ALA A 74 -8.30 -17.78 5.63
CA ALA A 74 -7.17 -17.36 4.79
C ALA A 74 -5.98 -18.35 4.93
N PHE A 75 -5.64 -18.71 6.16
CA PHE A 75 -4.63 -19.73 6.42
C PHE A 75 -4.95 -21.06 5.72
N ALA A 76 -6.19 -21.54 5.81
CA ALA A 76 -6.59 -22.80 5.18
C ALA A 76 -6.48 -22.74 3.64
N GLU A 77 -6.92 -21.64 3.02
CA GLU A 77 -6.81 -21.47 1.56
C GLU A 77 -5.33 -21.47 1.12
N ILE A 78 -4.43 -20.76 1.86
CA ILE A 78 -2.99 -20.78 1.57
C ILE A 78 -2.40 -22.18 1.73
N GLN A 79 -2.80 -22.93 2.76
CA GLN A 79 -2.36 -24.34 2.92
C GLN A 79 -2.86 -25.26 1.80
N LEU A 80 -3.95 -24.91 1.13
CA LEU A 80 -4.46 -25.61 -0.04
C LEU A 80 -3.81 -25.16 -1.36
N GLY A 81 -2.88 -24.22 -1.30
CA GLY A 81 -2.08 -23.76 -2.44
C GLY A 81 -2.45 -22.38 -2.99
N ALA A 82 -3.36 -21.64 -2.34
CA ALA A 82 -3.62 -20.26 -2.72
C ALA A 82 -2.37 -19.38 -2.48
N GLU A 83 -2.07 -18.50 -3.43
CA GLU A 83 -1.00 -17.52 -3.29
C GLU A 83 -1.42 -16.40 -2.32
N LEU A 84 -0.48 -15.90 -1.52
CA LEU A 84 -0.74 -14.80 -0.58
C LEU A 84 -0.33 -13.46 -1.19
N TYR A 85 -1.28 -12.54 -1.27
CA TYR A 85 -1.11 -11.16 -1.74
C TYR A 85 -1.53 -10.15 -0.68
N CYS A 86 -0.94 -8.96 -0.70
CA CYS A 86 -1.40 -7.85 0.11
C CYS A 86 -1.33 -6.52 -0.64
N LEU A 87 -2.26 -5.62 -0.32
CA LEU A 87 -2.27 -4.28 -0.91
C LEU A 87 -1.08 -3.45 -0.44
N HIS A 88 -0.66 -3.63 0.81
CA HIS A 88 0.54 -3.07 1.41
C HIS A 88 0.88 -3.86 2.69
N LYS A 89 2.11 -3.67 3.19
CA LYS A 89 2.60 -4.38 4.38
C LYS A 89 2.99 -3.41 5.50
N ASN A 90 2.30 -2.26 5.58
CA ASN A 90 2.54 -1.28 6.63
C ASN A 90 2.23 -1.86 8.00
N ARG A 91 3.12 -1.60 8.98
CA ARG A 91 2.95 -2.06 10.36
C ARG A 91 1.90 -1.25 11.11
N TRP A 92 1.82 0.03 10.82
CA TRP A 92 0.93 1.00 11.45
C TRP A 92 0.72 2.21 10.54
N TRP A 93 -0.30 3.00 10.81
CA TRP A 93 -0.56 4.26 10.14
C TRP A 93 -0.97 5.34 11.15
N GLN A 94 -0.80 6.62 10.81
CA GLN A 94 -1.10 7.75 11.67
C GLN A 94 -2.53 8.19 11.48
N THR A 95 -3.28 8.25 12.59
CA THR A 95 -4.63 8.81 12.63
C THR A 95 -4.67 10.08 13.46
N SER A 96 -5.81 10.77 13.46
CA SER A 96 -6.04 11.93 14.34
C SER A 96 -6.00 11.59 15.83
N ARG A 97 -6.21 10.31 16.18
CA ARG A 97 -6.23 9.78 17.56
C ARG A 97 -4.93 9.10 17.97
N GLY A 98 -3.94 9.09 17.09
CA GLY A 98 -2.66 8.43 17.32
C GLY A 98 -2.38 7.30 16.31
N PRO A 99 -1.28 6.54 16.50
CA PRO A 99 -0.95 5.43 15.63
C PRO A 99 -1.91 4.26 15.83
N LEU A 100 -2.36 3.65 14.73
CA LEU A 100 -3.14 2.43 14.72
C LEU A 100 -2.40 1.31 14.00
N LEU A 101 -2.65 0.07 14.43
CA LEU A 101 -2.17 -1.14 13.77
C LEU A 101 -2.72 -1.20 12.34
N ASP A 102 -1.84 -1.52 11.38
CA ASP A 102 -2.25 -1.70 9.99
C ASP A 102 -2.21 -3.18 9.58
N ALA A 103 -2.70 -3.48 8.39
CA ALA A 103 -2.85 -4.84 7.86
C ALA A 103 -1.55 -5.64 7.79
N GLY A 104 -0.39 -5.00 7.77
CA GLY A 104 0.91 -5.67 7.75
C GLY A 104 1.13 -6.65 8.91
N ALA A 105 0.50 -6.40 10.08
CA ALA A 105 0.55 -7.34 11.20
C ALA A 105 -0.21 -8.63 10.92
N PHE A 106 -1.35 -8.57 10.24
CA PHE A 106 -2.14 -9.75 9.84
C PHE A 106 -1.47 -10.50 8.70
N VAL A 107 -0.87 -9.77 7.73
CA VAL A 107 -0.03 -10.37 6.68
C VAL A 107 1.13 -11.13 7.30
N ALA A 108 1.90 -10.50 8.19
CA ALA A 108 3.02 -11.14 8.88
C ALA A 108 2.59 -12.36 9.70
N GLY A 109 1.40 -12.32 10.32
CA GLY A 109 0.82 -13.47 11.02
C GLY A 109 0.51 -14.65 10.10
N LEU A 110 -0.02 -14.39 8.90
CA LEU A 110 -0.26 -15.43 7.88
C LEU A 110 1.06 -15.98 7.32
N GLU A 111 2.03 -15.11 7.00
CA GLU A 111 3.37 -15.53 6.56
C GLU A 111 4.05 -16.42 7.60
N TYR A 112 4.03 -16.00 8.88
CA TYR A 112 4.59 -16.79 9.97
C TYR A 112 3.93 -18.18 10.10
N ALA A 113 2.60 -18.23 10.00
CA ALA A 113 1.85 -19.47 10.17
C ALA A 113 1.97 -20.43 8.97
N THR A 114 2.12 -19.90 7.76
CA THR A 114 2.14 -20.69 6.52
C THR A 114 3.54 -20.96 5.98
N GLY A 115 4.53 -20.13 6.33
CA GLY A 115 5.86 -20.14 5.74
C GLY A 115 5.90 -19.58 4.30
N VAL A 116 4.83 -18.92 3.83
CA VAL A 116 4.71 -18.32 2.50
C VAL A 116 4.88 -16.82 2.62
N ASP A 117 5.73 -16.22 1.79
CA ASP A 117 5.88 -14.76 1.71
C ASP A 117 4.74 -14.14 0.89
N ALA A 118 4.21 -13.02 1.35
CA ALA A 118 3.18 -12.28 0.64
C ALA A 118 3.76 -11.45 -0.51
N VAL A 119 3.11 -11.49 -1.66
CA VAL A 119 3.38 -10.57 -2.77
C VAL A 119 2.73 -9.22 -2.48
N VAL A 120 3.53 -8.16 -2.37
CA VAL A 120 3.03 -6.80 -2.13
C VAL A 120 2.67 -6.14 -3.46
N LEU A 121 1.42 -5.69 -3.60
CA LEU A 121 0.89 -5.12 -4.85
C LEU A 121 0.95 -3.58 -4.89
N GLY A 122 0.97 -2.91 -3.72
CA GLY A 122 1.20 -1.48 -3.60
C GLY A 122 2.66 -1.14 -3.31
N LYS A 123 2.94 0.05 -2.83
CA LYS A 123 4.28 0.45 -2.37
C LYS A 123 4.77 -0.51 -1.26
N PRO A 124 6.01 -0.96 -1.28
CA PRO A 124 7.16 -0.56 -2.11
C PRO A 124 7.36 -1.38 -3.40
N SER A 125 6.34 -2.05 -3.94
CA SER A 125 6.44 -2.92 -5.11
C SER A 125 6.97 -2.17 -6.35
N PRO A 126 8.03 -2.65 -7.03
CA PRO A 126 8.50 -2.07 -8.29
C PRO A 126 7.41 -2.04 -9.37
N ALA A 127 6.55 -3.04 -9.44
CA ALA A 127 5.45 -3.10 -10.40
C ALA A 127 4.44 -1.95 -10.17
N TYR A 128 4.23 -1.54 -8.91
CA TYR A 128 3.38 -0.41 -8.57
C TYR A 128 3.93 0.91 -9.12
N PHE A 129 5.25 1.15 -8.97
CA PHE A 129 5.90 2.34 -9.50
C PHE A 129 5.96 2.32 -11.03
N ALA A 130 6.27 1.17 -11.64
CA ALA A 130 6.27 1.02 -13.10
C ALA A 130 4.91 1.39 -13.70
N ALA A 131 3.81 0.90 -13.12
CA ALA A 131 2.47 1.21 -13.57
C ALA A 131 2.11 2.71 -13.39
N ALA A 132 2.62 3.36 -12.33
CA ALA A 132 2.43 4.79 -12.14
C ALA A 132 3.16 5.62 -13.20
N LEU A 133 4.41 5.27 -13.48
CA LEU A 133 5.22 5.95 -14.51
C LEU A 133 4.67 5.74 -15.91
N GLU A 134 4.18 4.54 -16.22
CA GLU A 134 3.49 4.26 -17.48
C GLU A 134 2.26 5.13 -17.66
N ALA A 135 1.43 5.26 -16.61
CA ALA A 135 0.24 6.11 -16.63
C ALA A 135 0.58 7.60 -16.80
N LEU A 136 1.69 8.05 -16.20
CA LEU A 136 2.19 9.41 -16.32
C LEU A 136 2.91 9.68 -17.66
N GLY A 137 3.31 8.64 -18.40
CA GLY A 137 4.20 8.76 -19.57
C GLY A 137 5.54 9.41 -19.23
N ALA A 138 6.09 9.13 -18.05
CA ALA A 138 7.25 9.81 -17.49
C ALA A 138 8.37 8.83 -17.11
N GLU A 139 9.62 9.31 -17.20
CA GLU A 139 10.80 8.56 -16.77
C GLU A 139 11.03 8.71 -15.27
N PRO A 140 11.56 7.69 -14.56
CA PRO A 140 11.82 7.72 -13.13
C PRO A 140 12.60 8.96 -12.67
N GLU A 141 13.71 9.27 -13.34
CA GLU A 141 14.62 10.36 -12.99
C GLU A 141 13.98 11.75 -13.09
N ARG A 142 12.86 11.86 -13.79
CA ARG A 142 12.07 13.09 -13.97
C ARG A 142 10.82 13.12 -13.11
N THR A 143 10.60 12.09 -12.29
CA THR A 143 9.40 11.95 -11.47
C THR A 143 9.73 12.10 -10.00
N TRP A 144 8.89 12.84 -9.30
CA TRP A 144 8.98 13.05 -7.85
C TRP A 144 7.94 12.22 -7.13
N LEU A 145 8.38 11.45 -6.14
CA LEU A 145 7.47 10.88 -5.16
C LEU A 145 7.47 11.77 -3.91
N VAL A 146 6.29 12.16 -3.48
CA VAL A 146 6.08 12.95 -2.26
C VAL A 146 5.37 12.08 -1.23
N GLY A 147 5.99 11.85 -0.07
CA GLY A 147 5.41 10.98 0.96
C GLY A 147 5.98 11.22 2.34
N ASP A 148 5.42 10.51 3.33
CA ASP A 148 5.73 10.64 4.76
C ASP A 148 6.30 9.34 5.38
N ASP A 149 6.45 8.31 4.57
CA ASP A 149 7.00 7.01 5.00
C ASP A 149 8.38 6.78 4.37
N VAL A 150 9.42 6.68 5.23
CA VAL A 150 10.80 6.52 4.77
C VAL A 150 11.00 5.24 3.95
N GLU A 151 10.40 4.13 4.38
CA GLU A 151 10.61 2.84 3.73
C GLU A 151 9.77 2.70 2.44
N SER A 152 8.46 2.95 2.54
CA SER A 152 7.55 2.71 1.43
C SER A 152 7.52 3.84 0.40
N ASP A 153 7.92 5.05 0.78
CA ASP A 153 7.96 6.20 -0.13
C ASP A 153 9.39 6.55 -0.55
N VAL A 154 10.25 6.93 0.41
CA VAL A 154 11.58 7.46 0.05
C VAL A 154 12.50 6.36 -0.47
N ARG A 155 12.76 5.33 0.35
CA ARG A 155 13.66 4.23 -0.04
C ARG A 155 13.19 3.54 -1.31
N ALA A 156 11.91 3.19 -1.37
CA ALA A 156 11.37 2.47 -2.50
C ALA A 156 11.43 3.26 -3.80
N ALA A 157 11.08 4.56 -3.78
CA ALA A 157 11.14 5.41 -4.96
C ALA A 157 12.58 5.62 -5.44
N GLN A 158 13.53 5.85 -4.52
CA GLN A 158 14.95 5.99 -4.88
C GLN A 158 15.54 4.71 -5.47
N LEU A 159 15.19 3.53 -4.94
CA LEU A 159 15.58 2.24 -5.52
C LEU A 159 15.03 2.05 -6.93
N PHE A 160 13.90 2.70 -7.23
CA PHE A 160 13.29 2.69 -8.57
C PHE A 160 13.81 3.81 -9.48
N GLY A 161 14.71 4.66 -8.99
CA GLY A 161 15.35 5.75 -9.75
C GLY A 161 14.58 7.08 -9.72
N MET A 162 13.54 7.20 -8.91
CA MET A 162 12.74 8.42 -8.76
C MET A 162 13.39 9.40 -7.79
N GLN A 163 13.06 10.69 -7.92
CA GLN A 163 13.39 11.73 -6.95
C GLN A 163 12.36 11.72 -5.80
N THR A 164 12.76 12.18 -4.61
CA THR A 164 11.95 12.05 -3.40
C THR A 164 11.82 13.35 -2.61
N ALA A 165 10.58 13.71 -2.26
CA ALA A 165 10.28 14.77 -1.33
C ALA A 165 9.61 14.19 -0.08
N PHE A 166 10.31 14.24 1.06
CA PHE A 166 9.77 13.78 2.32
C PHE A 166 9.02 14.90 3.03
N VAL A 167 7.81 14.63 3.52
CA VAL A 167 7.00 15.61 4.24
C VAL A 167 6.97 15.32 5.74
N ARG A 168 7.14 16.36 6.58
CA ARG A 168 7.14 16.26 8.05
C ARG A 168 5.73 16.20 8.63
N THR A 169 4.85 15.46 7.98
CA THR A 169 3.47 15.20 8.42
C THR A 169 3.26 13.69 8.55
N GLY A 170 2.06 13.23 8.90
CA GLY A 170 1.72 11.82 8.94
C GLY A 170 2.62 11.00 9.89
N LYS A 171 3.42 10.12 9.34
CA LYS A 171 4.31 9.20 10.09
C LYS A 171 5.56 9.86 10.66
N PHE A 172 5.90 11.08 10.25
CA PHE A 172 7.10 11.78 10.72
C PHE A 172 7.19 11.83 12.24
N ARG A 173 8.41 11.60 12.75
CA ARG A 173 8.83 11.83 14.14
C ARG A 173 10.17 12.57 14.09
N PRO A 174 10.57 13.30 15.15
CA PRO A 174 11.83 14.06 15.15
C PRO A 174 13.07 13.24 14.79
N ASP A 175 13.09 11.97 15.19
CA ASP A 175 14.15 11.00 14.95
C ASP A 175 13.97 10.15 13.69
N THR A 176 12.93 10.41 12.89
CA THR A 176 12.59 9.58 11.72
C THR A 176 13.72 9.48 10.70
N LEU A 177 14.51 10.54 10.57
CA LEU A 177 15.61 10.61 9.59
C LEU A 177 16.99 10.33 10.22
N ASP A 178 17.06 10.06 11.53
CA ASP A 178 18.32 9.85 12.23
C ASP A 178 18.90 8.46 11.95
N GLY A 179 20.17 8.42 11.56
CA GLY A 179 20.89 7.16 11.33
C GLY A 179 20.44 6.34 10.15
N LEU A 180 19.64 6.92 9.24
CA LEU A 180 19.21 6.24 8.02
C LEU A 180 20.33 6.24 6.97
N ASP A 181 20.39 5.15 6.23
CA ASP A 181 21.21 5.00 5.02
C ASP A 181 20.52 5.59 3.77
N VAL A 182 19.31 6.11 3.92
CA VAL A 182 18.48 6.74 2.89
C VAL A 182 18.26 8.21 3.23
N VAL A 183 18.58 9.09 2.29
CA VAL A 183 18.40 10.54 2.43
C VAL A 183 17.44 11.01 1.35
N PRO A 184 16.28 11.60 1.70
CA PRO A 184 15.38 12.19 0.70
C PRO A 184 16.07 13.38 -0.01
N ASP A 185 15.76 13.59 -1.30
CA ASP A 185 16.33 14.70 -2.09
C ASP A 185 15.89 16.06 -1.55
N VAL A 186 14.69 16.14 -0.97
CA VAL A 186 14.20 17.32 -0.26
C VAL A 186 13.32 16.93 0.93
N VAL A 187 13.32 17.77 1.96
CA VAL A 187 12.43 17.66 3.12
C VAL A 187 11.58 18.91 3.21
N LEU A 188 10.28 18.76 3.14
CA LEU A 188 9.28 19.82 3.26
C LEU A 188 8.56 19.73 4.61
N SER A 189 8.07 20.85 5.14
CA SER A 189 7.28 20.82 6.37
C SER A 189 5.91 20.16 6.16
N SER A 190 5.32 20.36 4.98
CA SER A 190 4.01 19.83 4.58
C SER A 190 3.93 19.69 3.07
N ILE A 191 2.99 18.89 2.59
CA ILE A 191 2.62 18.85 1.16
C ILE A 191 2.16 20.21 0.65
N ALA A 192 1.65 21.08 1.52
CA ALA A 192 1.24 22.45 1.17
C ALA A 192 2.41 23.32 0.71
N ASP A 193 3.66 22.98 1.06
CA ASP A 193 4.85 23.71 0.64
C ASP A 193 5.30 23.34 -0.77
N LEU A 194 4.78 22.22 -1.32
CA LEU A 194 5.22 21.66 -2.60
C LEU A 194 5.05 22.64 -3.78
N PRO A 195 3.92 23.36 -3.96
CA PRO A 195 3.76 24.29 -5.08
C PRO A 195 4.83 25.39 -5.10
N ALA A 196 5.03 26.08 -3.96
CA ALA A 196 6.03 27.13 -3.85
C ALA A 196 7.46 26.62 -4.07
N TRP A 197 7.74 25.40 -3.60
CA TRP A 197 9.04 24.77 -3.82
C TRP A 197 9.27 24.44 -5.30
N LEU A 198 8.25 23.91 -6.00
CA LEU A 198 8.34 23.64 -7.45
C LEU A 198 8.56 24.91 -8.28
N GLU A 199 7.91 26.03 -7.92
CA GLU A 199 8.08 27.32 -8.59
C GLU A 199 9.48 27.92 -8.39
N SER A 200 10.21 27.52 -7.36
CA SER A 200 11.55 28.01 -7.04
C SER A 200 12.67 27.27 -7.79
N ARG A 201 12.35 26.28 -8.60
CA ARG A 201 13.28 25.44 -9.38
C ARG A 201 13.30 25.86 -10.84
#